data_4a55286e6e81060d9c1a873e08f7578b
#
_entry.id   4a55286e6e81060d9c1a873e08f7578b
#
_cell.length_a   1.000
_cell.length_b   1.000
_cell.length_c   1.000
_cell.angle_alpha   90.00
_cell.angle_beta   90.00
_cell.angle_gamma   90.00
#
_symmetry.space_group_name_H-M   'P 1'
#
loop_
_entity.id
_entity.type
_entity.pdbx_description
1 polymer ?
#
loop_
_entity_poly.entity_id
_entity_poly.type
_entity_poly.pdbx_seq_one_letter_code
_entity_poly.pdbx_strand_id
1 'polypeptide(L)'
;MKIKNELDNKQALYFLWATILNQSQSANATLDKTLELFKRLKLERVLPEDLSKLTFEKILDSVSKKPSIHRFPRNMSKNLYLSIQDIIQKYEKKPSLIFKNFEDFLKLKQRLMEFRGIGQHKAEVAVDIFENFLKKDKFIIKKAKSCESLLLTFDKEIQILNSLKEQ
;
A
#
# COMPACT_ATOMS: atom_id res chain seq x y z
N MET A 1 16.99 -4.30 16.97
CA MET A 1 16.79 -5.34 15.95
C MET A 1 17.10 -4.73 14.58
N LYS A 2 18.12 -5.23 13.90
CA LYS A 2 18.37 -4.78 12.52
C LYS A 2 17.30 -5.39 11.61
N ILE A 3 16.40 -4.57 11.13
CA ILE A 3 15.41 -4.96 10.13
C ILE A 3 16.17 -5.23 8.84
N LYS A 4 16.28 -6.49 8.44
CA LYS A 4 17.04 -6.89 7.23
C LYS A 4 16.34 -6.52 5.92
N ASN A 5 15.05 -6.26 5.93
CA ASN A 5 14.26 -5.87 4.76
C ASN A 5 13.56 -4.56 5.05
N GLU A 6 13.82 -3.58 4.21
CA GLU A 6 13.12 -2.30 4.24
C GLU A 6 12.35 -2.13 2.95
N LEU A 7 11.16 -1.51 3.04
CA LEU A 7 10.44 -1.07 1.85
C LEU A 7 11.10 0.20 1.29
N ASP A 8 11.39 0.21 0.00
CA ASP A 8 11.76 1.46 -0.68
C ASP A 8 10.52 2.32 -0.93
N ASN A 9 10.69 3.51 -1.51
CA ASN A 9 9.58 4.43 -1.72
C ASN A 9 8.50 3.88 -2.64
N LYS A 10 8.86 3.16 -3.69
CA LYS A 10 7.90 2.56 -4.62
C LYS A 10 7.13 1.42 -3.95
N GLN A 11 7.82 0.53 -3.27
CA GLN A 11 7.20 -0.57 -2.51
C GLN A 11 6.25 -0.03 -1.43
N ALA A 12 6.68 0.98 -0.69
CA ALA A 12 5.87 1.59 0.38
C ALA A 12 4.61 2.26 -0.16
N LEU A 13 4.71 3.01 -1.26
CA LEU A 13 3.55 3.63 -1.89
C LEU A 13 2.57 2.58 -2.43
N TYR A 14 3.08 1.56 -3.09
CA TYR A 14 2.28 0.44 -3.57
C TYR A 14 1.53 -0.23 -2.41
N PHE A 15 2.23 -0.55 -1.34
CA PHE A 15 1.66 -1.21 -0.17
C PHE A 15 0.56 -0.37 0.48
N LEU A 16 0.81 0.93 0.66
CA LEU A 16 -0.17 1.86 1.21
C LEU A 16 -1.43 1.94 0.31
N TRP A 17 -1.24 2.10 -0.98
CA TRP A 17 -2.35 2.25 -1.93
C TRP A 17 -3.15 0.96 -2.09
N ALA A 18 -2.50 -0.20 -2.12
CA ALA A 18 -3.20 -1.49 -2.11
C ALA A 18 -4.06 -1.64 -0.85
N THR A 19 -3.56 -1.18 0.29
CA THR A 19 -4.33 -1.18 1.55
C THR A 19 -5.57 -0.26 1.47
N ILE A 20 -5.41 0.94 0.93
CA ILE A 20 -6.53 1.90 0.75
C ILE A 20 -7.57 1.35 -0.22
N LEU A 21 -7.13 0.81 -1.36
CA LEU A 21 -8.02 0.33 -2.43
C LEU A 21 -8.74 -0.97 -2.09
N ASN A 22 -8.31 -1.69 -1.07
CA ASN A 22 -8.90 -2.96 -0.67
C ASN A 22 -10.25 -2.76 0.05
N GLN A 23 -11.24 -2.32 -0.72
CA GLN A 23 -12.60 -2.09 -0.25
C GLN A 23 -13.60 -2.56 -1.30
N SER A 24 -14.55 -3.40 -0.90
CA SER A 24 -15.64 -3.87 -1.78
C SER A 24 -15.17 -4.59 -3.05
N GLN A 25 -13.99 -5.18 -3.00
CA GLN A 25 -13.43 -6.03 -4.06
C GLN A 25 -12.48 -7.05 -3.42
N SER A 26 -12.15 -8.12 -4.13
CA SER A 26 -11.21 -9.12 -3.61
C SER A 26 -9.82 -8.52 -3.44
N ALA A 27 -9.09 -8.97 -2.42
CA ALA A 27 -7.70 -8.54 -2.19
C ALA A 27 -6.82 -8.88 -3.40
N ASN A 28 -7.01 -10.04 -4.02
CA ASN A 28 -6.27 -10.45 -5.20
C ASN A 28 -6.47 -9.49 -6.39
N ALA A 29 -7.72 -9.09 -6.66
CA ALA A 29 -8.03 -8.10 -7.69
C ALA A 29 -7.45 -6.72 -7.35
N THR A 30 -7.45 -6.35 -6.08
CA THR A 30 -6.88 -5.07 -5.61
C THR A 30 -5.39 -4.99 -5.93
N LEU A 31 -4.64 -6.05 -5.71
CA LEU A 31 -3.21 -6.08 -6.01
C LEU A 31 -2.92 -5.81 -7.49
N ASP A 32 -3.62 -6.49 -8.38
CA ASP A 32 -3.45 -6.32 -9.83
C ASP A 32 -3.88 -4.92 -10.29
N LYS A 33 -4.98 -4.41 -9.75
CA LYS A 33 -5.48 -3.07 -10.06
C LYS A 33 -4.56 -1.96 -9.55
N THR A 34 -3.92 -2.16 -8.41
CA THR A 34 -2.92 -1.21 -7.90
C THR A 34 -1.69 -1.16 -8.81
N LEU A 35 -1.23 -2.29 -9.31
CA LEU A 35 -0.16 -2.34 -10.33
C LEU A 35 -0.56 -1.61 -11.61
N GLU A 36 -1.79 -1.82 -12.08
CA GLU A 36 -2.32 -1.16 -13.26
C GLU A 36 -2.39 0.36 -13.04
N LEU A 37 -2.79 0.81 -11.86
CA LEU A 37 -2.81 2.23 -11.52
C LEU A 37 -1.41 2.85 -11.57
N PHE A 38 -0.40 2.16 -11.05
CA PHE A 38 0.99 2.61 -11.14
C PHE A 38 1.45 2.76 -12.59
N LYS A 39 1.07 1.84 -13.47
CA LYS A 39 1.34 1.95 -14.91
C LYS A 39 0.68 3.18 -15.52
N ARG A 40 -0.60 3.39 -15.24
CA ARG A 40 -1.38 4.52 -15.78
C ARG A 40 -0.80 5.87 -15.34
N LEU A 41 -0.33 5.95 -14.11
CA LEU A 41 0.30 7.14 -13.53
C LEU A 41 1.80 7.25 -13.85
N LYS A 42 2.37 6.26 -14.55
CA LYS A 42 3.80 6.20 -14.91
C LYS A 42 4.73 6.26 -13.70
N LEU A 43 4.34 5.58 -12.62
CA LEU A 43 5.12 5.50 -11.39
C LEU A 43 6.16 4.37 -11.46
N GLU A 44 7.08 4.45 -12.40
CA GLU A 44 8.21 3.53 -12.51
C GLU A 44 9.18 3.73 -11.34
N ARG A 45 9.41 4.99 -10.99
CA ARG A 45 10.10 5.43 -9.79
C ARG A 45 9.19 6.32 -8.98
N VAL A 46 9.41 6.34 -7.68
CA VAL A 46 8.66 7.20 -6.75
C VAL A 46 9.64 8.17 -6.12
N LEU A 47 9.95 9.23 -6.87
CA LEU A 47 10.81 10.32 -6.43
C LEU A 47 9.93 11.43 -5.78
N PRO A 48 10.53 12.28 -4.91
CA PRO A 48 9.79 13.39 -4.30
C PRO A 48 9.08 14.29 -5.34
N GLU A 49 9.71 14.54 -6.47
CA GLU A 49 9.16 15.35 -7.56
C GLU A 49 7.92 14.70 -8.19
N ASP A 50 7.92 13.36 -8.31
CA ASP A 50 6.80 12.63 -8.90
C ASP A 50 5.56 12.73 -8.03
N LEU A 51 5.73 12.64 -6.70
CA LEU A 51 4.63 12.79 -5.76
C LEU A 51 4.00 14.19 -5.84
N SER A 52 4.83 15.22 -5.96
CA SER A 52 4.36 16.61 -6.04
C SER A 52 3.58 16.90 -7.32
N LYS A 53 3.76 16.08 -8.37
CA LYS A 53 3.04 16.20 -9.65
C LYS A 53 1.71 15.44 -9.69
N LEU A 54 1.42 14.60 -8.69
CA LEU A 54 0.17 13.85 -8.62
C LEU A 54 -0.97 14.74 -8.15
N THR A 55 -1.75 15.23 -9.08
CA THR A 55 -2.98 16.00 -8.79
C THR A 55 -4.16 15.06 -8.58
N PHE A 56 -5.20 15.56 -7.91
CA PHE A 56 -6.45 14.81 -7.75
C PHE A 56 -7.03 14.40 -9.11
N GLU A 57 -7.02 15.30 -10.08
CA GLU A 57 -7.55 15.05 -11.43
C GLU A 57 -6.81 13.94 -12.14
N LYS A 58 -5.48 13.91 -12.08
CA LYS A 58 -4.67 12.83 -12.67
C LYS A 58 -4.98 11.48 -12.05
N ILE A 59 -5.11 11.44 -10.73
CA ILE A 59 -5.47 10.21 -10.01
C ILE A 59 -6.88 9.78 -10.41
N LEU A 60 -7.86 10.69 -10.40
CA LEU A 60 -9.24 10.40 -10.76
C LEU A 60 -9.36 9.87 -12.19
N ASP A 61 -8.71 10.51 -13.15
CA ASP A 61 -8.71 10.07 -14.55
C ASP A 61 -8.15 8.64 -14.67
N SER A 62 -7.04 8.36 -14.00
CA SER A 62 -6.41 7.05 -14.04
C SER A 62 -7.24 5.97 -13.34
N VAL A 63 -7.90 6.29 -12.23
CA VAL A 63 -8.76 5.35 -11.50
C VAL A 63 -10.06 5.07 -12.26
N SER A 64 -10.63 6.09 -12.90
CA SER A 64 -11.93 6.02 -13.61
C SER A 64 -11.84 5.39 -14.98
N LYS A 65 -10.70 5.50 -15.67
CA LYS A 65 -10.51 4.96 -17.02
C LYS A 65 -10.86 3.47 -17.07
N LYS A 66 -11.63 3.08 -18.08
CA LYS A 66 -12.04 1.68 -18.25
C LYS A 66 -10.88 0.79 -18.71
N PRO A 67 -10.74 -0.42 -18.16
CA PRO A 67 -11.48 -0.95 -17.02
C PRO A 67 -11.13 -0.19 -15.73
N SER A 68 -12.17 0.17 -14.97
CA SER A 68 -12.01 1.00 -13.76
C SER A 68 -11.20 0.30 -12.68
N ILE A 69 -10.32 1.04 -12.01
CA ILE A 69 -9.52 0.52 -10.90
C ILE A 69 -10.41 0.19 -9.70
N HIS A 70 -11.46 0.98 -9.47
CA HIS A 70 -12.39 0.77 -8.37
C HIS A 70 -13.80 1.20 -8.75
N ARG A 71 -14.81 0.53 -8.18
CA ARG A 71 -16.22 0.87 -8.43
C ARG A 71 -16.66 2.21 -7.84
N PHE A 72 -15.89 2.73 -6.87
CA PHE A 72 -16.09 4.06 -6.29
C PHE A 72 -14.91 4.99 -6.64
N PRO A 73 -14.72 5.34 -7.91
CA PRO A 73 -13.49 5.96 -8.36
C PRO A 73 -13.22 7.31 -7.70
N ARG A 74 -14.25 8.15 -7.53
CA ARG A 74 -14.08 9.48 -6.95
C ARG A 74 -13.67 9.42 -5.47
N ASN A 75 -14.32 8.58 -4.69
CA ASN A 75 -14.00 8.45 -3.27
C ASN A 75 -12.62 7.85 -3.04
N MET A 76 -12.27 6.81 -3.81
CA MET A 76 -10.95 6.20 -3.74
C MET A 76 -9.86 7.16 -4.20
N SER A 77 -10.07 7.89 -5.28
CA SER A 77 -9.13 8.89 -5.75
C SER A 77 -8.86 9.98 -4.71
N LYS A 78 -9.89 10.39 -3.98
CA LYS A 78 -9.73 11.34 -2.87
C LYS A 78 -8.87 10.76 -1.76
N ASN A 79 -9.10 9.50 -1.39
CA ASN A 79 -8.28 8.84 -0.37
C ASN A 79 -6.81 8.73 -0.80
N LEU A 80 -6.56 8.35 -2.04
CA LEU A 80 -5.21 8.26 -2.61
C LEU A 80 -4.53 9.63 -2.65
N TYR A 81 -5.23 10.65 -3.11
CA TYR A 81 -4.71 12.01 -3.17
C TYR A 81 -4.36 12.54 -1.77
N LEU A 82 -5.23 12.35 -0.79
CA LEU A 82 -4.95 12.77 0.60
C LEU A 82 -3.76 12.02 1.18
N SER A 83 -3.56 10.76 0.82
CA SER A 83 -2.37 10.00 1.25
C SER A 83 -1.08 10.64 0.70
N ILE A 84 -1.10 11.11 -0.54
CA ILE A 84 0.04 11.84 -1.12
C ILE A 84 0.30 13.14 -0.37
N GLN A 85 -0.74 13.91 -0.03
CA GLN A 85 -0.60 15.14 0.75
C GLN A 85 0.00 14.86 2.13
N ASP A 86 -0.44 13.79 2.81
CA ASP A 86 0.12 13.38 4.09
C ASP A 86 1.60 12.98 3.96
N ILE A 87 1.96 12.25 2.92
CA ILE A 87 3.36 11.87 2.66
C ILE A 87 4.22 13.11 2.45
N ILE A 88 3.74 14.08 1.67
CA ILE A 88 4.46 15.33 1.41
C ILE A 88 4.66 16.13 2.71
N GLN A 89 3.63 16.22 3.55
CA GLN A 89 3.66 17.07 4.74
C GLN A 89 4.32 16.42 5.95
N LYS A 90 4.13 15.10 6.13
CA LYS A 90 4.52 14.41 7.38
C LYS A 90 5.71 13.45 7.20
N TYR A 91 6.01 13.03 5.97
CA TYR A 91 7.00 11.98 5.69
C TYR A 91 8.07 12.43 4.70
N GLU A 92 8.38 13.72 4.66
CA GLU A 92 9.47 14.28 3.85
C GLU A 92 9.43 13.87 2.37
N LYS A 93 8.22 13.69 1.82
CA LYS A 93 7.98 13.20 0.44
C LYS A 93 8.56 11.79 0.19
N LYS A 94 8.74 10.99 1.26
CA LYS A 94 9.28 9.64 1.18
C LYS A 94 8.31 8.62 1.77
N PRO A 95 7.53 7.90 0.95
CA PRO A 95 6.60 6.89 1.45
C PRO A 95 7.25 5.83 2.34
N SER A 96 8.52 5.51 2.10
CA SER A 96 9.27 4.54 2.91
C SER A 96 9.32 4.90 4.40
N LEU A 97 9.26 6.20 4.74
CA LEU A 97 9.31 6.65 6.13
C LEU A 97 8.05 6.27 6.93
N ILE A 98 6.95 5.96 6.27
CA ILE A 98 5.74 5.46 6.95
C ILE A 98 6.07 4.16 7.70
N PHE A 99 6.92 3.32 7.10
CA PHE A 99 7.26 1.98 7.58
C PHE A 99 8.60 1.92 8.30
N LYS A 100 9.12 3.06 8.74
CA LYS A 100 10.36 3.19 9.49
C LYS A 100 10.12 3.92 10.82
N ASN A 101 11.07 3.76 11.75
CA ASN A 101 11.11 4.54 12.99
C ASN A 101 9.79 4.47 13.81
N PHE A 102 9.25 3.28 13.97
CA PHE A 102 8.14 3.01 14.87
C PHE A 102 8.63 2.13 16.03
N GLU A 103 8.09 2.36 17.22
CA GLU A 103 8.50 1.65 18.44
C GLU A 103 8.11 0.17 18.39
N ASP A 104 6.87 -0.10 17.96
CA ASP A 104 6.30 -1.43 17.86
C ASP A 104 5.22 -1.46 16.76
N PHE A 105 4.71 -2.66 16.45
CA PHE A 105 3.69 -2.83 15.42
C PHE A 105 2.34 -2.21 15.78
N LEU A 106 2.04 -2.00 17.06
CA LEU A 106 0.85 -1.27 17.47
C LEU A 106 0.95 0.21 17.05
N LYS A 107 2.12 0.81 17.18
CA LYS A 107 2.37 2.18 16.72
C LYS A 107 2.30 2.30 15.19
N LEU A 108 2.80 1.30 14.46
CA LEU A 108 2.63 1.25 13.02
C LEU A 108 1.15 1.16 12.62
N LYS A 109 0.38 0.31 13.29
CA LYS A 109 -1.07 0.21 13.10
C LYS A 109 -1.75 1.57 13.29
N GLN A 110 -1.46 2.25 14.38
CA GLN A 110 -2.01 3.58 14.68
C GLN A 110 -1.64 4.60 13.58
N ARG A 111 -0.39 4.57 13.12
CA ARG A 111 0.09 5.43 12.03
C ARG A 111 -0.67 5.18 10.72
N LEU A 112 -0.91 3.92 10.36
CA LEU A 112 -1.66 3.58 9.16
C LEU A 112 -3.12 4.04 9.25
N MET A 113 -3.73 3.98 10.43
CA MET A 113 -5.11 4.43 10.64
C MET A 113 -5.30 5.95 10.51
N GLU A 114 -4.22 6.74 10.51
CA GLU A 114 -4.28 8.18 10.24
C GLU A 114 -4.58 8.48 8.76
N PHE A 115 -4.29 7.53 7.87
CA PHE A 115 -4.62 7.68 6.44
C PHE A 115 -6.10 7.46 6.21
N ARG A 116 -6.73 8.38 5.47
CA ARG A 116 -8.15 8.24 5.14
C ARG A 116 -8.39 6.98 4.29
N GLY A 117 -9.37 6.21 4.69
CA GLY A 117 -9.72 4.95 4.04
C GLY A 117 -9.08 3.73 4.68
N ILE A 118 -8.26 3.89 5.71
CA ILE A 118 -7.67 2.79 6.48
C ILE A 118 -8.27 2.77 7.88
N GLY A 119 -9.22 1.87 8.10
CA GLY A 119 -9.76 1.58 9.41
C GLY A 119 -8.96 0.51 10.15
N GLN A 120 -9.43 0.13 11.33
CA GLN A 120 -8.75 -0.81 12.21
C GLN A 120 -8.44 -2.15 11.52
N HIS A 121 -9.42 -2.74 10.85
CA HIS A 121 -9.25 -4.03 10.19
C HIS A 121 -8.20 -4.00 9.07
N LYS A 122 -8.27 -3.01 8.20
CA LYS A 122 -7.25 -2.84 7.14
C LYS A 122 -5.86 -2.62 7.70
N ALA A 123 -5.74 -1.83 8.76
CA ALA A 123 -4.46 -1.56 9.41
C ALA A 123 -3.88 -2.83 10.05
N GLU A 124 -4.70 -3.65 10.71
CA GLU A 124 -4.28 -4.93 11.28
C GLU A 124 -3.75 -5.89 10.20
N VAL A 125 -4.47 -6.04 9.11
CA VAL A 125 -4.06 -6.88 7.98
C VAL A 125 -2.75 -6.37 7.37
N ALA A 126 -2.63 -5.07 7.16
CA ALA A 126 -1.42 -4.47 6.61
C ALA A 126 -0.21 -4.69 7.52
N VAL A 127 -0.37 -4.51 8.82
CA VAL A 127 0.72 -4.76 9.79
C VAL A 127 1.14 -6.24 9.78
N ASP A 128 0.20 -7.17 9.71
CA ASP A 128 0.51 -8.60 9.64
C ASP A 128 1.31 -8.94 8.37
N ILE A 129 0.92 -8.39 7.23
CA ILE A 129 1.66 -8.56 5.97
C ILE A 129 3.07 -7.98 6.07
N PHE A 130 3.19 -6.77 6.58
CA PHE A 130 4.48 -6.10 6.74
C PHE A 130 5.40 -6.84 7.69
N GLU A 131 4.91 -7.33 8.81
CA GLU A 131 5.68 -8.14 9.76
C GLU A 131 6.22 -9.41 9.10
N ASN A 132 5.41 -10.09 8.30
CA ASN A 132 5.84 -11.27 7.55
C ASN A 132 6.87 -10.93 6.47
N PHE A 133 6.71 -9.82 5.77
CA PHE A 133 7.71 -9.32 4.82
C PHE A 133 9.07 -9.10 5.47
N LEU A 134 9.09 -8.54 6.69
CA LEU A 134 10.34 -8.29 7.43
C LEU A 134 11.04 -9.57 7.87
N LYS A 135 10.30 -10.59 8.28
CA LYS A 135 10.86 -11.80 8.90
C LYS A 135 11.47 -12.78 7.91
N LYS A 136 11.13 -12.70 6.61
CA LYS A 136 11.54 -13.69 5.57
C LYS A 136 11.25 -15.16 5.90
N ASP A 137 10.66 -15.45 7.05
CA ASP A 137 10.38 -16.80 7.50
C ASP A 137 8.99 -17.26 7.04
N LYS A 138 8.82 -18.59 7.00
CA LYS A 138 7.57 -19.20 6.59
C LYS A 138 6.37 -18.49 7.22
N PHE A 139 5.46 -18.11 6.38
CA PHE A 139 4.23 -17.43 6.69
C PHE A 139 3.46 -18.11 7.83
N ILE A 140 3.40 -17.48 9.00
CA ILE A 140 2.57 -17.93 10.10
C ILE A 140 1.50 -16.88 10.34
N ILE A 141 0.31 -17.10 9.76
CA ILE A 141 -0.86 -16.31 10.14
C ILE A 141 -1.37 -16.83 11.47
N LYS A 142 -1.08 -16.12 12.54
CA LYS A 142 -1.52 -16.50 13.88
C LYS A 142 -3.05 -16.44 14.08
N LYS A 143 -3.80 -15.78 13.19
CA LYS A 143 -5.25 -15.53 13.35
C LYS A 143 -6.16 -16.04 12.24
N ALA A 144 -5.65 -16.42 11.09
CA ALA A 144 -6.50 -16.90 10.00
C ALA A 144 -6.65 -18.42 10.05
N LYS A 145 -7.50 -18.90 10.93
CA LYS A 145 -7.85 -20.34 11.01
C LYS A 145 -8.66 -20.85 9.81
N SER A 146 -8.94 -20.06 8.76
CA SER A 146 -9.99 -20.42 7.81
C SER A 146 -9.78 -20.09 6.34
N CYS A 147 -8.63 -19.60 5.88
CA CYS A 147 -8.57 -19.21 4.47
C CYS A 147 -7.22 -19.45 3.79
N GLU A 148 -7.13 -20.59 3.06
CA GLU A 148 -6.09 -20.80 2.04
C GLU A 148 -6.03 -19.64 1.05
N SER A 149 -7.17 -19.03 0.73
CA SER A 149 -7.25 -17.87 -0.18
C SER A 149 -6.54 -16.62 0.35
N LEU A 150 -6.57 -16.38 1.65
CA LEU A 150 -5.83 -15.27 2.27
C LEU A 150 -4.32 -15.52 2.25
N LEU A 151 -3.90 -16.75 2.51
CA LEU A 151 -2.49 -17.14 2.43
C LEU A 151 -1.93 -16.92 1.02
N LEU A 152 -2.64 -17.35 -0.01
CA LEU A 152 -2.25 -17.15 -1.40
C LEU A 152 -2.16 -15.66 -1.77
N THR A 153 -3.07 -14.85 -1.24
CA THR A 153 -3.09 -13.41 -1.49
C THR A 153 -1.89 -12.72 -0.84
N PHE A 154 -1.54 -13.11 0.37
CA PHE A 154 -0.38 -12.58 1.07
C PHE A 154 0.93 -12.94 0.38
N ASP A 155 1.08 -14.20 -0.06
CA ASP A 155 2.24 -14.63 -0.84
C ASP A 155 2.37 -13.83 -2.12
N LYS A 156 1.26 -13.59 -2.82
CA LYS A 156 1.22 -12.76 -4.03
C LYS A 156 1.68 -11.33 -3.73
N GLU A 157 1.20 -10.72 -2.65
CA GLU A 157 1.59 -9.36 -2.28
C GLU A 157 3.07 -9.26 -1.97
N ILE A 158 3.63 -10.21 -1.22
CA ILE A 158 5.06 -10.27 -0.94
C ILE A 158 5.88 -10.45 -2.21
N GLN A 159 5.44 -11.31 -3.13
CA GLN A 159 6.09 -11.48 -4.43
C GLN A 159 6.08 -10.19 -5.24
N ILE A 160 4.95 -9.47 -5.27
CA ILE A 160 4.84 -8.18 -5.95
C ILE A 160 5.77 -7.14 -5.31
N LEU A 161 5.78 -7.04 -3.98
CA LEU A 161 6.68 -6.13 -3.27
C LEU A 161 8.13 -6.39 -3.61
N ASN A 162 8.55 -7.66 -3.64
CA ASN A 162 9.91 -8.01 -4.01
C ASN A 162 10.23 -7.65 -5.48
N SER A 163 9.26 -7.78 -6.38
CA SER A 163 9.45 -7.44 -7.80
C SER A 163 9.52 -5.93 -8.04
N LEU A 164 8.91 -5.12 -7.18
CA LEU A 164 8.87 -3.66 -7.29
C LEU A 164 10.12 -2.98 -6.76
N LYS A 165 10.99 -3.71 -6.07
CA LYS A 165 12.18 -3.12 -5.47
C LYS A 165 12.98 -2.33 -6.50
N GLU A 166 13.21 -1.06 -6.21
CA GLU A 166 14.04 -0.19 -7.04
C GLU A 166 15.49 -0.68 -7.00
N GLN A 167 16.06 -0.88 -8.17
CA GLN A 167 17.48 -1.27 -8.31
C GLN A 167 18.38 -0.05 -8.18
#